data_fc9e268ad7285d48a744b150459df7d6
#
_entry.id   fc9e268ad7285d48a744b150459df7d6
#
_cell.length_a   1.000
_cell.length_b   1.000
_cell.length_c   1.000
_cell.angle_alpha   90.00
_cell.angle_beta   90.00
_cell.angle_gamma   90.00
#
_symmetry.space_group_name_H-M   'P 1'
#
loop_
_entity.id
_entity.type
_entity.pdbx_description
1 polymer ?
#
loop_
_entity_poly.entity_id
_entity_poly.type
_entity_poly.pdbx_seq_one_letter_code
_entity_poly.pdbx_strand_id
1 'polypeptide(L)'
;GISCEACHGPGQQHVDRQISLAAMPDKDRKQALASEPLSIIQPADLDHKRSTQVCGSCHGMKWFDKSENWTEEGFSYRPGDDLSKTTPIIQPSKANEQKWLKPILEKNPEILDDFFWKDGKIRVTGREYNGLLESPCHQLGTMSCVSCHSMHKSNPNDQLAQGMRTNQACLQCHKEMSDDISAHTLHTTNSAGSNCYNCHMPHTSYGLLKAIRSHTIETPDIE
;
A
#
# COMPACT_ATOMS: atom_id res chain seq x y z
N GLY A 1 18.72 -0.05 -4.25
CA GLY A 1 17.64 0.66 -4.95
C GLY A 1 16.46 -0.26 -5.18
N ILE A 2 15.30 0.28 -5.47
CA ILE A 2 14.12 -0.51 -5.85
C ILE A 2 14.33 -0.99 -7.28
N SER A 3 14.33 -2.31 -7.48
CA SER A 3 14.36 -2.95 -8.81
C SER A 3 12.94 -3.33 -9.26
N CYS A 4 12.77 -3.61 -10.54
CA CYS A 4 11.50 -4.10 -11.10
C CYS A 4 11.02 -5.36 -10.35
N GLU A 5 11.93 -6.24 -9.98
CA GLU A 5 11.65 -7.49 -9.29
C GLU A 5 11.08 -7.32 -7.89
N ALA A 6 11.30 -6.16 -7.24
CA ALA A 6 10.71 -5.89 -5.94
C ALA A 6 9.17 -5.88 -5.96
N CYS A 7 8.58 -5.53 -7.11
CA CYS A 7 7.13 -5.48 -7.31
C CYS A 7 6.61 -6.57 -8.23
N HIS A 8 7.44 -7.05 -9.17
CA HIS A 8 7.03 -7.98 -10.21
C HIS A 8 7.54 -9.42 -10.03
N GLY A 9 8.35 -9.65 -8.99
CA GLY A 9 8.98 -10.96 -8.76
C GLY A 9 10.19 -11.21 -9.67
N PRO A 10 10.79 -12.41 -9.60
CA PRO A 10 11.99 -12.76 -10.36
C PRO A 10 11.79 -12.60 -11.86
N GLY A 11 12.64 -11.80 -12.50
CA GLY A 11 12.47 -11.35 -13.88
C GLY A 11 13.23 -12.13 -14.94
N GLN A 12 14.13 -13.06 -14.59
CA GLN A 12 15.00 -13.72 -15.57
C GLN A 12 14.22 -14.43 -16.69
N GLN A 13 13.21 -15.23 -16.32
CA GLN A 13 12.37 -15.92 -17.31
C GLN A 13 11.61 -14.93 -18.23
N HIS A 14 11.18 -13.81 -17.66
CA HIS A 14 10.55 -12.75 -18.44
C HIS A 14 11.51 -12.17 -19.47
N VAL A 15 12.73 -11.85 -19.06
CA VAL A 15 13.77 -11.30 -19.95
C VAL A 15 14.11 -12.28 -21.06
N ASP A 16 14.38 -13.54 -20.73
CA ASP A 16 14.71 -14.58 -21.71
C ASP A 16 13.60 -14.77 -22.74
N ARG A 17 12.35 -14.77 -22.26
CA ARG A 17 11.17 -14.83 -23.14
C ARG A 17 11.08 -13.62 -24.06
N GLN A 18 11.26 -12.40 -23.55
CA GLN A 18 11.19 -11.18 -24.37
C GLN A 18 12.29 -11.15 -25.44
N ILE A 19 13.49 -11.61 -25.12
CA ILE A 19 14.58 -11.78 -26.10
C ILE A 19 14.17 -12.77 -27.19
N SER A 20 13.62 -13.91 -26.80
CA SER A 20 13.15 -14.93 -27.75
C SER A 20 12.02 -14.40 -28.65
N LEU A 21 11.06 -13.69 -28.07
CA LEU A 21 9.95 -13.08 -28.82
C LEU A 21 10.43 -11.98 -29.78
N ALA A 22 11.44 -11.21 -29.40
CA ALA A 22 11.99 -10.15 -30.24
C ALA A 22 12.68 -10.71 -31.52
N ALA A 23 13.16 -11.94 -31.45
CA ALA A 23 13.78 -12.65 -32.60
C ALA A 23 12.73 -13.28 -33.54
N MET A 24 11.44 -13.33 -33.18
CA MET A 24 10.38 -13.93 -33.98
C MET A 24 9.78 -12.94 -34.99
N PRO A 25 9.26 -13.44 -36.13
CA PRO A 25 8.43 -12.67 -37.04
C PRO A 25 7.17 -12.12 -36.30
N ASP A 26 6.69 -10.94 -36.69
CA ASP A 26 5.60 -10.25 -36.01
C ASP A 26 4.31 -11.09 -35.84
N LYS A 27 3.99 -11.91 -36.84
CA LYS A 27 2.83 -12.80 -36.81
C LYS A 27 2.95 -13.84 -35.69
N ASP A 28 4.10 -14.51 -35.62
CA ASP A 28 4.35 -15.59 -34.67
C ASP A 28 4.49 -15.03 -33.24
N ARG A 29 5.10 -13.85 -33.11
CA ARG A 29 5.22 -13.13 -31.83
C ARG A 29 3.86 -12.78 -31.24
N LYS A 30 2.91 -12.29 -32.03
CA LYS A 30 1.54 -11.98 -31.57
C LYS A 30 0.83 -13.23 -31.05
N GLN A 31 0.99 -14.35 -31.74
CA GLN A 31 0.41 -15.62 -31.32
C GLN A 31 1.05 -16.14 -30.03
N ALA A 32 2.38 -16.09 -29.93
CA ALA A 32 3.11 -16.49 -28.72
C ALA A 32 2.78 -15.63 -27.49
N LEU A 33 2.58 -14.32 -27.66
CA LEU A 33 2.14 -13.43 -26.59
C LEU A 33 0.72 -13.74 -26.08
N ALA A 34 -0.16 -14.22 -26.97
CA ALA A 34 -1.54 -14.53 -26.61
C ALA A 34 -1.68 -15.92 -25.94
N SER A 35 -0.74 -16.83 -26.16
CA SER A 35 -0.86 -18.23 -25.73
C SER A 35 -0.29 -18.53 -24.34
N GLU A 36 0.56 -17.67 -23.80
CA GLU A 36 1.22 -17.92 -22.52
C GLU A 36 1.07 -16.75 -21.56
N PRO A 37 0.82 -17.03 -20.26
CA PRO A 37 0.75 -15.99 -19.25
C PRO A 37 2.12 -15.28 -19.10
N LEU A 38 2.09 -14.06 -18.59
CA LEU A 38 3.31 -13.34 -18.21
C LEU A 38 4.03 -14.12 -17.10
N SER A 39 5.36 -14.21 -17.22
CA SER A 39 6.23 -14.86 -16.21
C SER A 39 6.56 -13.94 -15.04
N ILE A 40 5.94 -12.78 -14.97
CA ILE A 40 6.05 -11.80 -13.87
C ILE A 40 4.67 -11.50 -13.30
N ILE A 41 4.65 -11.07 -12.05
CA ILE A 41 3.43 -10.62 -11.38
C ILE A 41 3.12 -9.19 -11.79
N GLN A 42 1.84 -8.91 -12.03
CA GLN A 42 1.32 -7.56 -12.19
C GLN A 42 0.52 -7.20 -10.93
N PRO A 43 1.02 -6.31 -10.06
CA PRO A 43 0.33 -5.97 -8.82
C PRO A 43 -1.12 -5.47 -9.04
N ALA A 44 -1.38 -4.82 -10.18
CA ALA A 44 -2.72 -4.33 -10.51
C ALA A 44 -3.72 -5.45 -10.87
N ASP A 45 -3.23 -6.62 -11.27
CA ASP A 45 -4.08 -7.77 -11.64
C ASP A 45 -4.36 -8.71 -10.46
N LEU A 46 -3.71 -8.47 -9.32
CA LEU A 46 -3.97 -9.20 -8.07
C LEU A 46 -5.25 -8.71 -7.39
N ASP A 47 -5.85 -9.53 -6.55
CA ASP A 47 -6.84 -9.04 -5.62
C ASP A 47 -6.27 -7.89 -4.76
N HIS A 48 -7.14 -7.00 -4.26
CA HIS A 48 -6.70 -5.78 -3.58
C HIS A 48 -5.78 -6.04 -2.37
N LYS A 49 -5.98 -7.16 -1.65
CA LYS A 49 -5.14 -7.50 -0.49
C LYS A 49 -3.75 -7.91 -0.92
N ARG A 50 -3.64 -8.80 -1.91
CA ARG A 50 -2.35 -9.22 -2.46
C ARG A 50 -1.62 -8.08 -3.16
N SER A 51 -2.34 -7.28 -3.94
CA SER A 51 -1.83 -6.06 -4.55
C SER A 51 -1.21 -5.13 -3.51
N THR A 52 -1.92 -4.86 -2.42
CA THR A 52 -1.46 -3.98 -1.34
C THR A 52 -0.27 -4.58 -0.58
N GLN A 53 -0.22 -5.89 -0.40
CA GLN A 53 0.88 -6.60 0.26
C GLN A 53 2.22 -6.43 -0.47
N VAL A 54 2.21 -6.27 -1.79
CA VAL A 54 3.44 -5.96 -2.56
C VAL A 54 4.08 -4.68 -2.04
N CYS A 55 3.31 -3.63 -1.83
CA CYS A 55 3.79 -2.37 -1.24
C CYS A 55 4.09 -2.54 0.26
N GLY A 56 3.22 -3.24 0.97
CA GLY A 56 3.31 -3.51 2.39
C GLY A 56 4.59 -4.23 2.79
N SER A 57 5.17 -5.04 1.90
CA SER A 57 6.46 -5.70 2.12
C SER A 57 7.59 -4.72 2.45
N CYS A 58 7.52 -3.49 1.95
CA CYS A 58 8.44 -2.40 2.26
C CYS A 58 7.80 -1.32 3.16
N HIS A 59 6.53 -0.98 2.92
CA HIS A 59 5.80 0.09 3.59
C HIS A 59 5.00 -0.35 4.82
N GLY A 60 5.21 -1.56 5.34
CA GLY A 60 4.64 -2.05 6.59
C GLY A 60 5.62 -1.94 7.75
N MET A 61 5.09 -1.71 8.97
CA MET A 61 5.86 -1.85 10.20
C MET A 61 5.99 -3.33 10.53
N LYS A 62 7.17 -3.88 10.28
CA LYS A 62 7.46 -5.31 10.37
C LYS A 62 8.15 -5.66 11.69
N TRP A 63 7.94 -6.90 12.12
CA TRP A 63 8.78 -7.52 13.12
C TRP A 63 9.66 -8.60 12.49
N PHE A 64 10.95 -8.59 12.80
CA PHE A 64 11.91 -9.58 12.35
C PHE A 64 12.20 -10.56 13.49
N ASP A 65 11.56 -11.72 13.43
CA ASP A 65 11.74 -12.76 14.45
C ASP A 65 13.07 -13.52 14.30
N LYS A 66 13.58 -13.59 13.08
CA LYS A 66 14.82 -14.30 12.72
C LYS A 66 15.69 -13.40 11.84
N SER A 67 16.31 -12.40 12.46
CA SER A 67 17.11 -11.41 11.74
C SER A 67 18.34 -12.02 11.06
N GLU A 68 18.94 -13.07 11.64
CA GLU A 68 20.05 -13.79 11.05
C GLU A 68 19.69 -14.44 9.71
N ASN A 69 18.54 -15.09 9.62
CA ASN A 69 18.10 -15.70 8.35
C ASN A 69 17.89 -14.63 7.28
N TRP A 70 17.35 -13.48 7.66
CA TRP A 70 17.16 -12.38 6.73
C TRP A 70 18.50 -11.80 6.23
N THR A 71 19.52 -11.75 7.07
CA THR A 71 20.84 -11.26 6.70
C THR A 71 21.52 -12.19 5.68
N GLU A 72 21.32 -13.49 5.82
CA GLU A 72 21.94 -14.52 4.97
C GLU A 72 21.14 -14.81 3.71
N GLU A 73 19.80 -14.90 3.81
CA GLU A 73 18.90 -15.38 2.75
C GLU A 73 18.08 -14.25 2.10
N GLY A 74 18.09 -13.05 2.70
CA GLY A 74 17.28 -11.91 2.27
C GLY A 74 15.80 -12.07 2.60
N PHE A 75 14.95 -11.28 1.95
CA PHE A 75 13.51 -11.36 2.13
C PHE A 75 12.91 -12.60 1.45
N SER A 76 12.18 -13.40 2.22
CA SER A 76 11.49 -14.59 1.71
C SER A 76 10.18 -14.27 0.98
N TYR A 77 9.59 -13.10 1.21
CA TYR A 77 8.38 -12.67 0.51
C TYR A 77 8.62 -12.53 -1.00
N ARG A 78 7.66 -13.00 -1.77
CA ARG A 78 7.62 -12.78 -3.22
C ARG A 78 6.30 -12.10 -3.59
N PRO A 79 6.30 -11.11 -4.52
CA PRO A 79 5.08 -10.47 -5.01
C PRO A 79 4.01 -11.47 -5.43
N GLY A 80 2.80 -11.30 -4.92
CA GLY A 80 1.68 -12.23 -5.12
C GLY A 80 1.51 -13.28 -4.02
N ASP A 81 2.52 -13.51 -3.17
CA ASP A 81 2.39 -14.39 -2.01
C ASP A 81 1.59 -13.73 -0.87
N ASP A 82 1.35 -14.49 0.18
CA ASP A 82 0.78 -14.00 1.43
C ASP A 82 1.88 -13.41 2.31
N LEU A 83 1.94 -12.09 2.37
CA LEU A 83 2.94 -11.38 3.17
C LEU A 83 2.91 -11.82 4.65
N SER A 84 1.72 -12.13 5.19
CA SER A 84 1.56 -12.53 6.59
C SER A 84 2.29 -13.82 6.95
N LYS A 85 2.56 -14.68 5.95
CA LYS A 85 3.27 -15.95 6.15
C LYS A 85 4.78 -15.80 6.30
N THR A 86 5.33 -14.70 5.79
CA THR A 86 6.78 -14.49 5.74
C THR A 86 7.22 -13.24 6.51
N THR A 87 6.34 -12.26 6.64
CA THR A 87 6.69 -10.94 7.18
C THR A 87 5.57 -10.44 8.10
N PRO A 88 5.63 -10.73 9.40
CA PRO A 88 4.63 -10.25 10.36
C PRO A 88 4.58 -8.72 10.39
N ILE A 89 3.40 -8.16 10.19
CA ILE A 89 3.15 -6.71 10.28
C ILE A 89 2.51 -6.41 11.63
N ILE A 90 3.09 -5.47 12.37
CA ILE A 90 2.57 -5.03 13.67
C ILE A 90 1.28 -4.24 13.44
N GLN A 91 0.17 -4.66 14.05
CA GLN A 91 -1.09 -3.94 14.06
C GLN A 91 -1.57 -3.78 15.51
N PRO A 92 -1.48 -2.56 16.10
CA PRO A 92 -1.90 -2.34 17.48
C PRO A 92 -3.37 -2.72 17.75
N SER A 93 -4.27 -2.43 16.80
CA SER A 93 -5.70 -2.81 16.87
C SER A 93 -5.92 -4.32 16.99
N LYS A 94 -4.97 -5.13 16.51
CA LYS A 94 -5.01 -6.60 16.53
C LYS A 94 -3.94 -7.23 17.41
N ALA A 95 -3.34 -6.46 18.32
CA ALA A 95 -2.24 -6.95 19.18
C ALA A 95 -2.62 -8.21 19.95
N ASN A 96 -3.88 -8.32 20.42
CA ASN A 96 -4.39 -9.49 21.12
C ASN A 96 -4.56 -10.74 20.22
N GLU A 97 -4.74 -10.54 18.92
CA GLU A 97 -4.87 -11.61 17.92
C GLU A 97 -3.51 -12.07 17.41
N GLN A 98 -2.52 -11.19 17.44
CA GLN A 98 -1.16 -11.44 16.99
C GLN A 98 -0.35 -12.20 18.06
N LYS A 99 -0.57 -13.51 18.15
CA LYS A 99 0.05 -14.37 19.18
C LYS A 99 1.57 -14.24 19.26
N TRP A 100 2.22 -13.99 18.15
CA TRP A 100 3.68 -13.76 18.07
C TRP A 100 4.13 -12.45 18.73
N LEU A 101 3.25 -11.45 18.80
CA LEU A 101 3.55 -10.15 19.41
C LEU A 101 3.48 -10.20 20.94
N LYS A 102 2.69 -11.11 21.51
CA LYS A 102 2.47 -11.22 22.96
C LYS A 102 3.78 -11.36 23.77
N PRO A 103 4.71 -12.30 23.46
CA PRO A 103 5.95 -12.42 24.24
C PRO A 103 6.87 -11.19 24.09
N ILE A 104 6.72 -10.41 23.02
CA ILE A 104 7.45 -9.18 22.81
C ILE A 104 6.93 -8.10 23.76
N LEU A 105 5.61 -7.95 23.84
CA LEU A 105 4.93 -7.01 24.74
C LEU A 105 5.12 -7.37 26.21
N GLU A 106 5.21 -8.65 26.56
CA GLU A 106 5.55 -9.08 27.91
C GLU A 106 6.94 -8.65 28.35
N LYS A 107 7.90 -8.61 27.43
CA LYS A 107 9.28 -8.16 27.70
C LYS A 107 9.43 -6.64 27.65
N ASN A 108 8.71 -5.99 26.74
CA ASN A 108 8.74 -4.55 26.55
C ASN A 108 7.33 -4.04 26.25
N PRO A 109 6.53 -3.72 27.28
CA PRO A 109 5.15 -3.25 27.11
C PRO A 109 5.01 -1.96 26.31
N GLU A 110 6.03 -1.12 26.32
CA GLU A 110 6.02 0.20 25.68
C GLU A 110 6.54 0.17 24.23
N ILE A 111 6.92 -1.00 23.70
CA ILE A 111 7.54 -1.09 22.36
C ILE A 111 6.66 -0.54 21.25
N LEU A 112 5.34 -0.60 21.41
CA LEU A 112 4.42 -0.04 20.42
C LEU A 112 4.48 1.50 20.37
N ASP A 113 4.80 2.16 21.49
CA ASP A 113 4.90 3.62 21.58
C ASP A 113 6.09 4.15 20.76
N ASP A 114 7.07 3.31 20.45
CA ASP A 114 8.18 3.65 19.55
C ASP A 114 7.71 3.83 18.10
N PHE A 115 6.64 3.13 17.71
CA PHE A 115 6.21 3.03 16.31
C PHE A 115 4.82 3.62 16.06
N PHE A 116 3.99 3.73 17.09
CA PHE A 116 2.61 4.16 16.96
C PHE A 116 2.27 5.26 17.96
N TRP A 117 1.35 6.11 17.61
CA TRP A 117 0.71 7.03 18.54
C TRP A 117 -0.26 6.26 19.45
N LYS A 118 -0.68 6.88 20.56
CA LYS A 118 -1.60 6.26 21.53
C LYS A 118 -2.96 5.86 20.94
N ASP A 119 -3.35 6.51 19.85
CA ASP A 119 -4.56 6.19 19.07
C ASP A 119 -4.35 5.02 18.06
N GLY A 120 -3.17 4.40 18.07
CA GLY A 120 -2.80 3.30 17.19
C GLY A 120 -2.33 3.73 15.78
N LYS A 121 -2.33 5.04 15.48
CA LYS A 121 -1.83 5.52 14.18
C LYS A 121 -0.33 5.41 14.10
N ILE A 122 0.16 4.99 12.94
CA ILE A 122 1.61 4.86 12.71
C ILE A 122 2.30 6.22 12.81
N ARG A 123 3.46 6.27 13.47
CA ARG A 123 4.29 7.48 13.60
C ARG A 123 5.62 7.39 12.87
N VAL A 124 5.89 6.29 12.20
CA VAL A 124 7.13 6.03 11.47
C VAL A 124 6.92 6.29 9.99
N THR A 125 7.72 7.19 9.42
CA THR A 125 7.69 7.54 7.98
C THR A 125 7.94 6.30 7.12
N GLY A 126 7.23 6.18 5.99
CA GLY A 126 7.37 5.07 5.06
C GLY A 126 6.66 3.80 5.52
N ARG A 127 5.63 3.93 6.39
CA ARG A 127 4.85 2.81 6.93
C ARG A 127 3.34 2.99 6.71
N GLU A 128 2.98 3.57 5.58
CA GLU A 128 1.61 3.94 5.21
C GLU A 128 0.68 2.71 5.10
N TYR A 129 1.26 1.53 4.83
CA TYR A 129 0.52 0.26 4.77
C TYR A 129 -0.22 -0.04 6.09
N ASN A 130 0.38 0.32 7.24
CA ASN A 130 -0.28 0.16 8.53
C ASN A 130 -1.58 0.96 8.63
N GLY A 131 -1.57 2.21 8.17
CA GLY A 131 -2.79 3.02 8.11
C GLY A 131 -3.84 2.43 7.18
N LEU A 132 -3.41 1.97 5.99
CA LEU A 132 -4.31 1.38 5.02
C LEU A 132 -4.99 0.11 5.52
N LEU A 133 -4.28 -0.72 6.30
CA LEU A 133 -4.85 -1.91 6.92
C LEU A 133 -6.01 -1.61 7.89
N GLU A 134 -6.05 -0.41 8.47
CA GLU A 134 -7.13 0.07 9.34
C GLU A 134 -8.24 0.78 8.57
N SER A 135 -8.04 1.06 7.27
CA SER A 135 -9.01 1.79 6.44
C SER A 135 -10.23 0.94 6.10
N PRO A 136 -11.46 1.43 6.34
CA PRO A 136 -12.68 0.77 5.87
C PRO A 136 -12.71 0.54 4.36
N CYS A 137 -12.15 1.45 3.56
CA CYS A 137 -12.09 1.32 2.10
C CYS A 137 -11.27 0.09 1.67
N HIS A 138 -10.26 -0.31 2.46
CA HIS A 138 -9.47 -1.51 2.22
C HIS A 138 -10.10 -2.76 2.87
N GLN A 139 -10.61 -2.64 4.10
CA GLN A 139 -11.14 -3.78 4.85
C GLN A 139 -12.47 -4.31 4.29
N LEU A 140 -13.37 -3.40 3.94
CA LEU A 140 -14.74 -3.68 3.49
C LEU A 140 -14.92 -3.52 1.99
N GLY A 141 -14.04 -2.76 1.34
CA GLY A 141 -14.06 -2.51 -0.10
C GLY A 141 -12.94 -3.25 -0.82
N THR A 142 -12.56 -2.72 -1.97
CA THR A 142 -11.54 -3.30 -2.86
C THR A 142 -10.35 -2.36 -3.09
N MET A 143 -10.19 -1.34 -2.24
CA MET A 143 -9.13 -0.36 -2.40
C MET A 143 -7.75 -0.98 -2.13
N SER A 144 -6.80 -0.66 -2.99
CA SER A 144 -5.38 -1.00 -2.85
C SER A 144 -4.51 0.23 -3.04
N CYS A 145 -3.21 0.12 -2.80
CA CYS A 145 -2.28 1.22 -3.06
C CYS A 145 -2.34 1.71 -4.51
N VAL A 146 -2.47 0.79 -5.47
CA VAL A 146 -2.54 1.13 -6.91
C VAL A 146 -3.88 1.78 -7.32
N SER A 147 -4.86 1.85 -6.43
CA SER A 147 -6.08 2.65 -6.66
C SER A 147 -5.77 4.15 -6.74
N CYS A 148 -4.70 4.59 -6.09
CA CYS A 148 -4.29 6.01 -6.05
C CYS A 148 -2.85 6.23 -6.54
N HIS A 149 -1.98 5.23 -6.45
CA HIS A 149 -0.57 5.36 -6.79
C HIS A 149 -0.21 4.67 -8.11
N SER A 150 0.79 5.22 -8.80
CA SER A 150 1.41 4.63 -10.00
C SER A 150 2.92 4.72 -9.89
N MET A 151 3.60 3.58 -10.07
CA MET A 151 5.06 3.51 -9.94
C MET A 151 5.81 3.83 -11.24
N HIS A 152 5.13 3.86 -12.40
CA HIS A 152 5.79 3.97 -13.70
C HIS A 152 5.70 5.34 -14.36
N LYS A 153 4.65 6.11 -14.09
CA LYS A 153 4.35 7.36 -14.83
C LYS A 153 3.87 8.48 -13.91
N SER A 154 4.32 8.48 -12.68
CA SER A 154 3.89 9.45 -11.69
C SER A 154 5.03 10.39 -11.28
N ASN A 155 4.67 11.48 -10.60
CA ASN A 155 5.65 12.35 -9.95
C ASN A 155 6.34 11.55 -8.82
N PRO A 156 7.68 11.47 -8.77
CA PRO A 156 8.40 10.70 -7.77
C PRO A 156 8.22 11.20 -6.33
N ASN A 157 7.71 12.42 -6.12
CA ASN A 157 7.54 12.97 -4.77
C ASN A 157 6.43 12.27 -3.96
N ASP A 158 5.37 11.81 -4.63
CA ASP A 158 4.22 11.15 -3.98
C ASP A 158 3.68 9.96 -4.78
N GLN A 159 4.15 9.79 -6.02
CA GLN A 159 3.78 8.69 -6.91
C GLN A 159 2.27 8.55 -7.15
N LEU A 160 1.51 9.64 -7.03
CA LEU A 160 0.09 9.62 -7.31
C LEU A 160 -0.17 9.47 -8.81
N ALA A 161 -1.11 8.64 -9.16
CA ALA A 161 -1.63 8.50 -10.52
C ALA A 161 -2.33 9.80 -10.96
N GLN A 162 -2.49 9.95 -12.26
CA GLN A 162 -3.14 11.14 -12.81
C GLN A 162 -4.55 11.35 -12.23
N GLY A 163 -4.85 12.55 -11.77
CA GLY A 163 -6.12 12.92 -11.15
C GLY A 163 -6.23 12.60 -9.65
N MET A 164 -5.36 11.77 -9.10
CA MET A 164 -5.47 11.32 -7.70
C MET A 164 -5.07 12.37 -6.65
N ARG A 165 -4.62 13.55 -7.07
CA ARG A 165 -4.44 14.72 -6.18
C ARG A 165 -5.74 15.49 -5.89
N THR A 166 -6.84 15.12 -6.55
CA THR A 166 -8.14 15.76 -6.44
C THR A 166 -9.15 14.82 -5.76
N ASN A 167 -10.37 15.29 -5.56
CA ASN A 167 -11.46 14.47 -5.06
C ASN A 167 -11.74 13.21 -5.91
N GLN A 168 -11.22 13.16 -7.14
CA GLN A 168 -11.31 11.97 -8.00
C GLN A 168 -10.75 10.71 -7.32
N ALA A 169 -9.77 10.86 -6.42
CA ALA A 169 -9.24 9.75 -5.63
C ALA A 169 -10.33 9.04 -4.79
N CYS A 170 -11.34 9.77 -4.36
CA CYS A 170 -12.47 9.24 -3.57
C CYS A 170 -13.68 8.97 -4.47
N LEU A 171 -13.98 9.88 -5.39
CA LEU A 171 -15.16 9.84 -6.25
C LEU A 171 -15.13 8.70 -7.28
N GLN A 172 -13.98 8.08 -7.55
CA GLN A 172 -13.91 6.88 -8.36
C GLN A 172 -14.72 5.71 -7.78
N CYS A 173 -14.89 5.68 -6.45
CA CYS A 173 -15.70 4.70 -5.72
C CYS A 173 -16.98 5.32 -5.13
N HIS A 174 -16.90 6.52 -4.57
CA HIS A 174 -18.02 7.24 -3.94
C HIS A 174 -18.70 8.21 -4.93
N LYS A 175 -19.21 7.65 -6.04
CA LYS A 175 -19.77 8.44 -7.15
C LYS A 175 -20.96 9.30 -6.73
N GLU A 176 -21.76 8.81 -5.81
CA GLU A 176 -22.93 9.50 -5.26
C GLU A 176 -22.58 10.83 -4.56
N MET A 177 -21.34 10.95 -4.08
CA MET A 177 -20.87 12.17 -3.43
C MET A 177 -20.48 13.28 -4.42
N SER A 178 -20.42 12.97 -5.74
CA SER A 178 -19.99 13.94 -6.76
C SER A 178 -21.00 15.07 -6.96
N ASP A 179 -22.28 14.82 -6.73
CA ASP A 179 -23.36 15.71 -7.11
C ASP A 179 -23.52 16.89 -6.11
N ASP A 180 -23.15 16.69 -4.85
CA ASP A 180 -23.24 17.75 -3.84
C ASP A 180 -22.16 17.67 -2.77
N ILE A 181 -20.91 17.90 -3.17
CA ILE A 181 -19.79 17.99 -2.24
C ILE A 181 -19.99 19.09 -1.18
N SER A 182 -20.61 20.21 -1.57
CA SER A 182 -20.82 21.34 -0.66
C SER A 182 -21.82 21.01 0.46
N ALA A 183 -22.86 20.23 0.19
CA ALA A 183 -23.81 19.79 1.22
C ALA A 183 -23.14 18.82 2.20
N HIS A 184 -22.31 17.91 1.70
CA HIS A 184 -21.57 17.01 2.57
C HIS A 184 -20.54 17.71 3.43
N THR A 185 -19.76 18.62 2.84
CA THR A 185 -18.60 19.24 3.50
C THR A 185 -18.97 20.51 4.26
N LEU A 186 -20.12 21.13 3.98
CA LEU A 186 -20.54 22.46 4.44
C LEU A 186 -19.56 23.58 4.03
N HIS A 187 -18.75 23.34 3.00
CA HIS A 187 -17.77 24.29 2.47
C HIS A 187 -18.05 24.61 1.01
N THR A 188 -17.63 25.82 0.58
CA THR A 188 -17.76 26.23 -0.81
C THR A 188 -16.96 25.30 -1.73
N THR A 189 -17.52 24.97 -2.87
CA THR A 189 -16.86 24.18 -3.92
C THR A 189 -15.50 24.78 -4.27
N ASN A 190 -14.49 23.94 -4.47
CA ASN A 190 -13.12 24.30 -4.77
C ASN A 190 -12.35 25.03 -3.62
N SER A 191 -12.91 25.07 -2.43
CA SER A 191 -12.16 25.49 -1.24
C SER A 191 -11.31 24.33 -0.69
N ALA A 192 -10.38 24.63 0.22
CA ALA A 192 -9.64 23.59 0.92
C ALA A 192 -10.56 22.64 1.71
N GLY A 193 -11.67 23.14 2.25
CA GLY A 193 -12.65 22.36 2.98
C GLY A 193 -13.52 21.45 2.10
N SER A 194 -13.52 21.64 0.77
CA SER A 194 -14.23 20.76 -0.15
C SER A 194 -13.36 19.60 -0.66
N ASN A 195 -12.12 19.48 -0.20
CA ASN A 195 -11.25 18.37 -0.56
C ASN A 195 -11.45 17.21 0.42
N CYS A 196 -11.94 16.07 -0.07
CA CYS A 196 -12.26 14.87 0.72
C CYS A 196 -11.12 14.46 1.67
N TYR A 197 -9.91 14.38 1.16
CA TYR A 197 -8.76 13.93 1.94
C TYR A 197 -8.28 14.95 3.00
N ASN A 198 -8.74 16.21 3.00
CA ASN A 198 -8.39 17.14 4.06
C ASN A 198 -9.09 16.80 5.38
N CYS A 199 -10.24 16.13 5.31
CA CYS A 199 -10.97 15.63 6.47
C CYS A 199 -10.72 14.13 6.70
N HIS A 200 -10.81 13.30 5.65
CA HIS A 200 -10.72 11.84 5.77
C HIS A 200 -9.29 11.28 5.79
N MET A 201 -8.30 12.06 5.37
CA MET A 201 -6.87 11.74 5.42
C MET A 201 -6.09 12.94 5.97
N PRO A 202 -6.32 13.34 7.22
CA PRO A 202 -5.65 14.51 7.78
C PRO A 202 -4.14 14.32 7.80
N HIS A 203 -3.39 15.42 7.83
CA HIS A 203 -1.97 15.35 8.05
C HIS A 203 -1.68 14.97 9.49
N THR A 204 -0.85 13.95 9.66
CA THR A 204 -0.37 13.49 10.96
C THR A 204 1.15 13.58 11.01
N SER A 205 1.71 13.74 12.19
CA SER A 205 3.17 13.76 12.37
C SER A 205 3.73 12.37 12.19
N TYR A 206 4.71 12.25 11.30
CA TYR A 206 5.47 11.04 11.04
C TYR A 206 6.96 11.30 11.35
N GLY A 207 7.45 10.62 12.38
CA GLY A 207 8.83 10.85 12.84
C GLY A 207 9.03 12.29 13.32
N LEU A 208 10.26 12.78 13.20
CA LEU A 208 10.64 14.15 13.54
C LEU A 208 10.44 15.08 12.34
N LEU A 209 9.77 16.21 12.57
CA LEU A 209 9.69 17.35 11.65
C LEU A 209 9.00 17.07 10.30
N LYS A 210 8.21 15.99 10.16
CA LYS A 210 7.46 15.72 8.94
C LYS A 210 6.02 15.37 9.26
N ALA A 211 5.10 15.98 8.51
CA ALA A 211 3.70 15.58 8.46
C ALA A 211 3.37 15.00 7.08
N ILE A 212 2.69 13.88 7.06
CA ILE A 212 2.14 13.26 5.83
C ILE A 212 0.68 12.92 6.06
N ARG A 213 -0.06 12.63 4.99
CA ARG A 213 -1.45 12.23 5.10
C ARG A 213 -1.59 10.86 5.73
N SER A 214 -2.49 10.75 6.69
CA SER A 214 -2.89 9.47 7.26
C SER A 214 -3.53 8.59 6.20
N HIS A 215 -3.10 7.34 6.10
CA HIS A 215 -3.69 6.34 5.20
C HIS A 215 -4.78 5.50 5.88
N THR A 216 -5.18 5.87 7.10
CA THR A 216 -6.30 5.19 7.78
C THR A 216 -7.62 5.42 7.08
N ILE A 217 -7.81 6.58 6.43
CA ILE A 217 -9.01 6.98 5.69
C ILE A 217 -10.27 6.71 6.53
N GLU A 218 -10.47 7.53 7.51
CA GLU A 218 -11.51 7.36 8.52
C GLU A 218 -12.58 8.44 8.40
N THR A 219 -13.74 8.21 9.01
CA THR A 219 -14.71 9.27 9.25
C THR A 219 -14.12 10.26 10.26
N PRO A 220 -14.08 11.56 9.96
CA PRO A 220 -13.57 12.55 10.89
C PRO A 220 -14.37 12.53 12.20
N ASP A 221 -13.66 12.57 13.31
CA ASP A 221 -14.26 12.86 14.62
C ASP A 221 -14.47 14.37 14.69
N ILE A 222 -15.69 14.76 15.02
CA ILE A 222 -16.12 16.17 15.08
C ILE A 222 -16.54 16.55 16.51
N GLU A 223 -15.81 15.98 17.52
CA GLU A 223 -15.96 16.49 18.90
C GLU A 223 -15.50 17.94 19.05
#